data_f60f5e18f9d0dfcb6b7a8d52b151fc0d
#
_entry.id   f60f5e18f9d0dfcb6b7a8d52b151fc0d
#
_cell.length_a   1.000
_cell.length_b   1.000
_cell.length_c   1.000
_cell.angle_alpha   90.00
_cell.angle_beta   90.00
_cell.angle_gamma   90.00
#
_symmetry.space_group_name_H-M   'P 1'
#
loop_
_entity.id
_entity.type
_entity.pdbx_description
1 polymer ?
#
loop_
_entity_poly.entity_id
_entity_poly.type
_entity_poly.pdbx_seq_one_letter_code
_entity_poly.pdbx_strand_id
1 'polypeptide(L)'
;DFDELEQYILHKIFNINESVENNLKNYNFHKLYKDLLNFCTLDLSSFYFDIRKDVLYCDSLNSKKRKNCIIVLNIILESLLKWFAPILVFTADEIFSLINKEDKSIHEYSFVEIPKSWENRKLNEKWEKLSEIKQEANVAIEEKRSSKEIGSSLEAVSYTHLTLPTIFR
;
A
#
# COMPACT_ATOMS: atom_id res chain seq x y z
N ASP A 1 0.70 -19.10 3.64
CA ASP A 1 1.43 -18.12 4.48
C ASP A 1 1.92 -16.99 3.61
N PHE A 2 1.55 -15.77 3.95
CA PHE A 2 2.02 -14.55 3.31
C PHE A 2 3.38 -14.13 3.84
N ASP A 3 4.19 -13.49 3.01
CA ASP A 3 5.43 -12.84 3.44
C ASP A 3 5.13 -11.67 4.39
N GLU A 4 6.13 -11.21 5.13
CA GLU A 4 5.97 -10.15 6.14
C GLU A 4 5.41 -8.84 5.55
N LEU A 5 5.83 -8.49 4.33
CA LEU A 5 5.33 -7.27 3.66
C LEU A 5 3.84 -7.38 3.30
N GLU A 6 3.39 -8.54 2.79
CA GLU A 6 1.97 -8.79 2.52
C GLU A 6 1.15 -8.75 3.81
N GLN A 7 1.65 -9.34 4.90
CA GLN A 7 0.98 -9.26 6.20
C GLN A 7 0.85 -7.82 6.70
N TYR A 8 1.89 -7.00 6.47
CA TYR A 8 1.84 -5.58 6.82
C TYR A 8 0.78 -4.82 6.01
N ILE A 9 0.69 -5.06 4.70
CA ILE A 9 -0.35 -4.44 3.87
C ILE A 9 -1.76 -4.90 4.27
N LEU A 10 -1.94 -6.18 4.60
CA LEU A 10 -3.22 -6.67 5.12
C LEU A 10 -3.60 -5.98 6.44
N HIS A 11 -2.62 -5.72 7.33
CA HIS A 11 -2.85 -4.92 8.52
C HIS A 11 -3.22 -3.46 8.20
N LYS A 12 -2.58 -2.85 7.22
CA LYS A 12 -2.96 -1.50 6.75
C LYS A 12 -4.40 -1.47 6.20
N ILE A 13 -4.80 -2.49 5.42
CA ILE A 13 -6.17 -2.64 4.93
C ILE A 13 -7.15 -2.73 6.10
N PHE A 14 -6.83 -3.49 7.15
CA PHE A 14 -7.64 -3.58 8.36
C PHE A 14 -7.84 -2.21 9.01
N ASN A 15 -6.77 -1.45 9.23
CA ASN A 15 -6.85 -0.12 9.85
C ASN A 15 -7.64 0.89 9.00
N ILE A 16 -7.43 0.87 7.67
CA ILE A 16 -8.18 1.74 6.76
C ILE A 16 -9.66 1.37 6.77
N ASN A 17 -10.02 0.09 6.79
CA ASN A 17 -11.42 -0.33 6.87
C ASN A 17 -12.13 0.20 8.12
N GLU A 18 -11.47 0.14 9.28
CA GLU A 18 -12.02 0.74 10.51
C GLU A 18 -12.23 2.26 10.37
N SER A 19 -11.27 2.96 9.74
CA SER A 19 -11.41 4.39 9.45
C SER A 19 -12.57 4.67 8.49
N VAL A 20 -12.70 3.88 7.42
CA VAL A 20 -13.78 3.99 6.43
C VAL A 20 -15.15 3.80 7.10
N GLU A 21 -15.33 2.72 7.85
CA GLU A 21 -16.60 2.46 8.55
C GLU A 21 -16.98 3.60 9.52
N ASN A 22 -16.00 4.10 10.28
CA ASN A 22 -16.24 5.19 11.22
C ASN A 22 -16.58 6.50 10.51
N ASN A 23 -15.86 6.84 9.43
CA ASN A 23 -16.13 8.05 8.66
C ASN A 23 -17.47 8.00 7.94
N LEU A 24 -17.88 6.83 7.42
CA LEU A 24 -19.20 6.64 6.80
C LEU A 24 -20.33 6.78 7.82
N LYS A 25 -20.21 6.15 8.98
CA LYS A 25 -21.21 6.27 10.09
C LYS A 25 -21.41 7.71 10.52
N ASN A 26 -20.36 8.53 10.47
CA ASN A 26 -20.38 9.94 10.86
C ASN A 26 -20.59 10.90 9.69
N TYR A 27 -20.84 10.41 8.47
CA TYR A 27 -20.98 11.21 7.24
C TYR A 27 -19.76 12.13 6.96
N ASN A 28 -18.56 11.74 7.42
CA ASN A 28 -17.33 12.53 7.25
C ASN A 28 -16.62 12.18 5.95
N PHE A 29 -17.24 12.46 4.82
CA PHE A 29 -16.74 12.11 3.48
C PHE A 29 -15.42 12.80 3.13
N HIS A 30 -15.17 14.01 3.64
CA HIS A 30 -13.91 14.71 3.40
C HIS A 30 -12.72 13.94 3.99
N LYS A 31 -12.84 13.50 5.25
CA LYS A 31 -11.82 12.71 5.92
C LYS A 31 -11.68 11.34 5.27
N LEU A 32 -12.79 10.69 4.95
CA LEU A 32 -12.81 9.42 4.22
C LEU A 32 -11.99 9.51 2.93
N TYR A 33 -12.27 10.51 2.09
CA TYR A 33 -11.54 10.71 0.84
C TYR A 33 -10.04 10.92 1.07
N LYS A 34 -9.68 11.77 2.05
CA LYS A 34 -8.29 12.06 2.39
C LYS A 34 -7.54 10.81 2.86
N ASP A 35 -8.15 10.01 3.74
CA ASP A 35 -7.55 8.77 4.26
C ASP A 35 -7.34 7.76 3.13
N LEU A 36 -8.33 7.58 2.25
CA LEU A 36 -8.22 6.70 1.08
C LEU A 36 -7.18 7.19 0.07
N LEU A 37 -7.11 8.49 -0.19
CA LEU A 37 -6.10 9.07 -1.08
C LEU A 37 -4.69 8.86 -0.54
N ASN A 38 -4.48 9.09 0.76
CA ASN A 38 -3.19 8.85 1.41
C ASN A 38 -2.80 7.36 1.32
N PHE A 39 -3.72 6.46 1.59
CA PHE A 39 -3.48 5.03 1.45
C PHE A 39 -3.06 4.67 0.02
N CYS A 40 -3.77 5.15 -0.99
CA CYS A 40 -3.44 4.88 -2.39
C CYS A 40 -2.08 5.45 -2.80
N THR A 41 -1.74 6.66 -2.36
CA THR A 41 -0.52 7.36 -2.80
C THR A 41 0.71 6.96 -1.99
N LEU A 42 0.60 6.89 -0.67
CA LEU A 42 1.74 6.66 0.22
C LEU A 42 1.96 5.17 0.49
N ASP A 43 0.93 4.46 0.92
CA ASP A 43 1.08 3.05 1.31
C ASP A 43 1.12 2.11 0.09
N LEU A 44 0.31 2.37 -0.94
CA LEU A 44 0.27 1.51 -2.12
C LEU A 44 1.27 1.93 -3.18
N SER A 45 1.12 3.12 -3.76
CA SER A 45 1.92 3.54 -4.91
C SER A 45 3.40 3.72 -4.57
N SER A 46 3.72 4.56 -3.58
CA SER A 46 5.11 4.91 -3.24
C SER A 46 5.84 3.82 -2.44
N PHE A 47 5.11 2.86 -1.89
CA PHE A 47 5.70 1.84 -1.03
C PHE A 47 5.47 0.43 -1.56
N TYR A 48 4.24 -0.09 -1.48
CA TYR A 48 3.99 -1.50 -1.78
C TYR A 48 4.24 -1.86 -3.24
N PHE A 49 3.70 -1.09 -4.17
CA PHE A 49 3.85 -1.36 -5.60
C PHE A 49 5.29 -1.14 -6.06
N ASP A 50 5.97 -0.14 -5.50
CA ASP A 50 7.38 0.10 -5.82
C ASP A 50 8.27 -1.07 -5.39
N ILE A 51 8.06 -1.65 -4.21
CA ILE A 51 8.81 -2.82 -3.72
C ILE A 51 8.44 -4.10 -4.50
N ARG A 52 7.19 -4.26 -4.92
CA ARG A 52 6.69 -5.50 -5.53
C ARG A 52 6.75 -5.53 -7.06
N LYS A 53 7.04 -4.42 -7.72
CA LYS A 53 7.13 -4.36 -9.18
C LYS A 53 8.07 -5.42 -9.76
N ASP A 54 9.25 -5.61 -9.16
CA ASP A 54 10.24 -6.58 -9.67
C ASP A 54 9.74 -8.01 -9.51
N VAL A 55 9.08 -8.34 -8.40
CA VAL A 55 8.45 -9.65 -8.18
C VAL A 55 7.35 -9.91 -9.22
N LEU A 56 6.56 -8.90 -9.54
CA LEU A 56 5.45 -9.03 -10.50
C LEU A 56 5.95 -9.22 -11.93
N TYR A 57 7.01 -8.51 -12.32
CA TYR A 57 7.50 -8.50 -13.70
C TYR A 57 8.60 -9.55 -13.97
N CYS A 58 9.47 -9.83 -12.99
CA CYS A 58 10.66 -10.65 -13.19
C CYS A 58 10.53 -12.07 -12.65
N ASP A 59 9.71 -12.30 -11.61
CA ASP A 59 9.54 -13.63 -11.02
C ASP A 59 8.77 -14.56 -11.94
N SER A 60 9.08 -15.85 -11.86
CA SER A 60 8.37 -16.89 -12.60
C SER A 60 6.88 -16.93 -12.21
N LEU A 61 6.02 -17.37 -13.16
CA LEU A 61 4.57 -17.50 -12.94
C LEU A 61 4.22 -18.41 -11.75
N ASN A 62 5.10 -19.36 -11.42
CA ASN A 62 4.92 -20.33 -10.35
C ASN A 62 5.50 -19.87 -9.01
N SER A 63 6.21 -18.73 -8.97
CA SER A 63 6.77 -18.19 -7.73
C SER A 63 5.65 -17.99 -6.68
N LYS A 64 5.87 -18.54 -5.48
CA LYS A 64 4.96 -18.37 -4.34
C LYS A 64 4.80 -16.89 -4.00
N LYS A 65 5.90 -16.15 -4.04
CA LYS A 65 5.94 -14.71 -3.73
C LYS A 65 5.08 -13.91 -4.70
N ARG A 66 5.20 -14.19 -6.01
CA ARG A 66 4.37 -13.56 -7.04
C ARG A 66 2.88 -13.89 -6.88
N LYS A 67 2.55 -15.16 -6.59
CA LYS A 67 1.16 -15.57 -6.34
C LYS A 67 0.56 -14.87 -5.12
N ASN A 68 1.31 -14.79 -4.03
CA ASN A 68 0.90 -14.07 -2.82
C ASN A 68 0.66 -12.58 -3.11
N CYS A 69 1.57 -11.96 -3.85
CA CYS A 69 1.42 -10.56 -4.27
C CYS A 69 0.12 -10.35 -5.08
N ILE A 70 -0.15 -11.21 -6.06
CA ILE A 70 -1.37 -11.13 -6.89
C ILE A 70 -2.63 -11.31 -6.03
N ILE A 71 -2.63 -12.21 -5.05
CA ILE A 71 -3.77 -12.39 -4.13
C ILE A 71 -4.01 -11.09 -3.35
N VAL A 72 -2.95 -10.48 -2.80
CA VAL A 72 -3.06 -9.23 -2.05
C VAL A 72 -3.51 -8.08 -2.94
N LEU A 73 -3.05 -8.00 -4.19
CA LEU A 73 -3.52 -7.01 -5.16
C LEU A 73 -5.02 -7.13 -5.45
N ASN A 74 -5.55 -8.35 -5.57
CA ASN A 74 -6.98 -8.57 -5.74
C ASN A 74 -7.78 -8.15 -4.50
N ILE A 75 -7.27 -8.41 -3.29
CA ILE A 75 -7.89 -7.96 -2.04
C ILE A 75 -7.91 -6.42 -1.99
N ILE A 76 -6.80 -5.78 -2.35
CA ILE A 76 -6.69 -4.30 -2.43
C ILE A 76 -7.72 -3.76 -3.41
N LEU A 77 -7.80 -4.32 -4.62
CA LEU A 77 -8.72 -3.87 -5.65
C LEU A 77 -10.17 -3.97 -5.19
N GLU A 78 -10.59 -5.12 -4.65
CA GLU A 78 -11.94 -5.31 -4.13
C GLU A 78 -12.27 -4.34 -3.00
N SER A 79 -11.33 -4.14 -2.07
CA SER A 79 -11.50 -3.21 -0.96
C SER A 79 -11.63 -1.77 -1.45
N LEU A 80 -10.76 -1.33 -2.33
CA LEU A 80 -10.79 0.03 -2.88
C LEU A 80 -12.09 0.31 -3.65
N LEU A 81 -12.55 -0.62 -4.48
CA LEU A 81 -13.79 -0.45 -5.22
C LEU A 81 -14.98 -0.23 -4.27
N LYS A 82 -15.10 -1.04 -3.23
CA LYS A 82 -16.18 -0.92 -2.24
C LYS A 82 -16.06 0.33 -1.37
N TRP A 83 -14.84 0.73 -1.00
CA TRP A 83 -14.63 1.95 -0.20
C TRP A 83 -14.85 3.23 -0.99
N PHE A 84 -14.51 3.25 -2.28
CA PHE A 84 -14.75 4.40 -3.16
C PHE A 84 -16.17 4.45 -3.73
N ALA A 85 -16.92 3.36 -3.73
CA ALA A 85 -18.26 3.31 -4.29
C ALA A 85 -19.20 4.44 -3.79
N PRO A 86 -19.21 4.84 -2.51
CA PRO A 86 -20.04 5.94 -2.04
C PRO A 86 -19.61 7.34 -2.54
N ILE A 87 -18.38 7.48 -3.05
CA ILE A 87 -17.79 8.76 -3.48
C ILE A 87 -17.67 8.80 -5.00
N LEU A 88 -17.10 7.75 -5.60
CA LEU A 88 -16.88 7.61 -7.04
C LEU A 88 -17.88 6.61 -7.63
N VAL A 89 -19.15 6.90 -7.48
CA VAL A 89 -20.29 6.01 -7.76
C VAL A 89 -20.20 5.34 -9.12
N PHE A 90 -20.04 6.12 -10.20
CA PHE A 90 -20.01 5.60 -11.57
C PHE A 90 -18.70 4.89 -11.90
N THR A 91 -17.55 5.47 -11.47
CA THR A 91 -16.23 4.89 -11.75
C THR A 91 -16.05 3.55 -11.06
N ALA A 92 -16.49 3.43 -9.80
CA ALA A 92 -16.40 2.17 -9.07
C ALA A 92 -17.28 1.08 -9.70
N ASP A 93 -18.48 1.44 -10.14
CA ASP A 93 -19.41 0.51 -10.78
C ASP A 93 -18.91 0.08 -12.18
N GLU A 94 -18.39 1.00 -12.97
CA GLU A 94 -17.79 0.71 -14.27
C GLU A 94 -16.61 -0.26 -14.15
N ILE A 95 -15.66 0.00 -13.24
CA ILE A 95 -14.52 -0.91 -13.01
C ILE A 95 -15.01 -2.28 -12.51
N PHE A 96 -15.98 -2.28 -11.59
CA PHE A 96 -16.54 -3.51 -11.06
C PHE A 96 -17.20 -4.37 -12.14
N SER A 97 -17.94 -3.77 -13.08
CA SER A 97 -18.59 -4.47 -14.19
C SER A 97 -17.59 -5.09 -15.17
N LEU A 98 -16.38 -4.49 -15.32
CA LEU A 98 -15.31 -5.06 -16.16
C LEU A 98 -14.68 -6.32 -15.55
N ILE A 99 -14.69 -6.43 -14.23
CA ILE A 99 -14.06 -7.54 -13.49
C ILE A 99 -15.08 -8.63 -13.21
N ASN A 100 -16.30 -8.25 -12.87
CA ASN A 100 -17.37 -9.15 -12.50
C ASN A 100 -18.28 -9.43 -13.71
N LYS A 101 -18.51 -10.70 -13.99
CA LYS A 101 -19.35 -11.13 -15.12
C LYS A 101 -20.84 -11.18 -14.76
N GLU A 102 -21.19 -10.88 -13.52
CA GLU A 102 -22.57 -10.81 -13.08
C GLU A 102 -23.17 -9.45 -13.50
N ASP A 103 -24.42 -9.47 -13.93
CA ASP A 103 -25.17 -8.24 -14.30
C ASP A 103 -25.75 -7.59 -13.02
N LYS A 104 -24.82 -7.22 -12.11
CA LYS A 104 -25.13 -6.57 -10.84
C LYS A 104 -24.20 -5.40 -10.59
N SER A 105 -24.74 -4.30 -10.07
CA SER A 105 -23.97 -3.14 -9.65
C SER A 105 -23.19 -3.42 -8.36
N ILE A 106 -22.02 -2.79 -8.21
CA ILE A 106 -21.26 -2.83 -6.96
C ILE A 106 -22.09 -2.34 -5.75
N HIS A 107 -23.06 -1.48 -5.99
CA HIS A 107 -23.96 -0.91 -4.96
C HIS A 107 -24.95 -1.92 -4.39
N GLU A 108 -25.10 -3.09 -5.01
CA GLU A 108 -25.93 -4.19 -4.50
C GLU A 108 -25.15 -5.13 -3.56
N TYR A 109 -23.85 -4.95 -3.44
CA TYR A 109 -23.01 -5.78 -2.58
C TYR A 109 -22.75 -5.13 -1.22
N SER A 110 -22.56 -5.97 -0.22
CA SER A 110 -22.14 -5.54 1.12
C SER A 110 -20.71 -4.99 1.12
N PHE A 111 -20.41 -4.14 2.08
CA PHE A 111 -19.03 -3.71 2.33
C PHE A 111 -18.11 -4.91 2.57
N VAL A 112 -16.79 -4.66 2.44
CA VAL A 112 -15.77 -5.68 2.65
C VAL A 112 -15.75 -6.10 4.12
N GLU A 113 -15.86 -7.39 4.37
CA GLU A 113 -15.62 -7.96 5.70
C GLU A 113 -14.13 -8.27 5.84
N ILE A 114 -13.43 -7.46 6.62
CA ILE A 114 -11.99 -7.63 6.87
C ILE A 114 -11.78 -8.50 8.12
N PRO A 115 -11.06 -9.63 7.99
CA PRO A 115 -10.79 -10.51 9.13
C PRO A 115 -9.95 -9.81 10.21
N LYS A 116 -10.37 -9.89 11.47
CA LYS A 116 -9.60 -9.39 12.63
C LYS A 116 -8.21 -10.05 12.77
N SER A 117 -8.02 -11.22 12.19
CA SER A 117 -6.73 -11.91 12.17
C SER A 117 -5.65 -11.16 11.39
N TRP A 118 -6.01 -10.14 10.59
CA TRP A 118 -5.05 -9.28 9.89
C TRP A 118 -4.50 -8.17 10.79
N GLU A 119 -5.10 -7.92 11.96
CA GLU A 119 -4.54 -6.99 12.94
C GLU A 119 -3.20 -7.52 13.49
N ASN A 120 -2.12 -6.80 13.22
CA ASN A 120 -0.78 -7.14 13.69
C ASN A 120 -0.02 -5.88 14.13
N ARG A 121 -0.27 -5.43 15.36
CA ARG A 121 0.32 -4.21 15.91
C ARG A 121 1.84 -4.28 16.02
N LYS A 122 2.39 -5.45 16.40
CA LYS A 122 3.85 -5.62 16.50
C LYS A 122 4.55 -5.44 15.16
N LEU A 123 3.93 -5.96 14.11
CA LEU A 123 4.43 -5.82 12.76
C LEU A 123 4.34 -4.36 12.29
N ASN A 124 3.26 -3.67 12.62
CA ASN A 124 3.09 -2.25 12.32
C ASN A 124 4.17 -1.39 12.96
N GLU A 125 4.42 -1.54 14.26
CA GLU A 125 5.48 -0.82 14.98
C GLU A 125 6.86 -1.04 14.37
N LYS A 126 7.15 -2.27 13.92
CA LYS A 126 8.40 -2.58 13.23
C LYS A 126 8.52 -1.81 11.92
N TRP A 127 7.46 -1.82 11.11
CA TRP A 127 7.46 -1.15 9.79
C TRP A 127 7.41 0.37 9.90
N GLU A 128 6.79 0.92 10.93
CA GLU A 128 6.84 2.36 11.22
C GLU A 128 8.28 2.82 11.47
N LYS A 129 9.03 2.12 12.33
CA LYS A 129 10.46 2.41 12.55
C LYS A 129 11.30 2.29 11.28
N LEU A 130 11.05 1.27 10.46
CA LEU A 130 11.73 1.12 9.16
C LEU A 130 11.39 2.27 8.20
N SER A 131 10.15 2.76 8.24
CA SER A 131 9.69 3.88 7.43
C SER A 131 10.35 5.20 7.85
N GLU A 132 10.52 5.43 9.16
CA GLU A 132 11.26 6.58 9.70
C GLU A 132 12.72 6.57 9.22
N ILE A 133 13.41 5.44 9.34
CA ILE A 133 14.79 5.28 8.85
C ILE A 133 14.87 5.53 7.34
N LYS A 134 13.91 5.00 6.56
CA LYS A 134 13.85 5.26 5.11
C LYS A 134 13.66 6.74 4.81
N GLN A 135 12.83 7.43 5.57
CA GLN A 135 12.59 8.86 5.39
C GLN A 135 13.86 9.68 5.66
N GLU A 136 14.58 9.41 6.75
CA GLU A 136 15.84 10.06 7.05
C GLU A 136 16.89 9.81 5.96
N ALA A 137 17.00 8.57 5.49
CA ALA A 137 17.89 8.23 4.38
C ALA A 137 17.53 8.98 3.09
N ASN A 138 16.23 9.08 2.77
CA ASN A 138 15.77 9.81 1.59
C ASN A 138 16.09 11.31 1.67
N VAL A 139 15.96 11.94 2.85
CA VAL A 139 16.33 13.34 3.05
C VAL A 139 17.81 13.54 2.74
N ALA A 140 18.69 12.70 3.29
CA ALA A 140 20.12 12.77 3.06
C ALA A 140 20.49 12.55 1.57
N ILE A 141 19.79 11.63 0.88
CA ILE A 141 19.98 11.38 -0.56
C ILE A 141 19.56 12.62 -1.37
N GLU A 142 18.42 13.24 -1.06
CA GLU A 142 17.93 14.42 -1.79
C GLU A 142 18.84 15.66 -1.57
N GLU A 143 19.41 15.82 -0.39
CA GLU A 143 20.44 16.85 -0.16
C GLU A 143 21.63 16.69 -1.11
N LYS A 144 22.11 15.45 -1.27
CA LYS A 144 23.24 15.14 -2.16
C LYS A 144 22.87 15.24 -3.65
N ARG A 145 21.64 14.92 -4.01
CA ARG A 145 21.14 15.17 -5.37
C ARG A 145 21.02 16.65 -5.70
N SER A 146 20.56 17.45 -4.73
CA SER A 146 20.46 18.90 -4.88
C SER A 146 21.80 19.57 -5.06
N SER A 147 22.84 19.08 -4.38
CA SER A 147 24.23 19.53 -4.55
C SER A 147 24.92 18.99 -5.81
N LYS A 148 24.23 18.13 -6.59
CA LYS A 148 24.75 17.42 -7.78
C LYS A 148 25.97 16.52 -7.50
N GLU A 149 26.14 16.08 -6.27
CA GLU A 149 27.18 15.10 -5.90
C GLU A 149 26.82 13.68 -6.38
N ILE A 150 25.53 13.38 -6.50
CA ILE A 150 25.00 12.13 -7.06
C ILE A 150 23.95 12.43 -8.13
N GLY A 151 23.94 11.62 -9.19
CA GLY A 151 22.95 11.74 -10.28
C GLY A 151 21.66 10.97 -9.99
N SER A 152 21.74 9.88 -9.25
CA SER A 152 20.62 9.00 -8.95
C SER A 152 20.70 8.43 -7.55
N SER A 153 19.57 8.08 -6.96
CA SER A 153 19.51 7.40 -5.65
C SER A 153 20.20 6.03 -5.64
N LEU A 154 20.40 5.42 -6.81
CA LEU A 154 21.11 4.14 -6.95
C LEU A 154 22.63 4.26 -6.76
N GLU A 155 23.17 5.46 -6.80
CA GLU A 155 24.58 5.73 -6.53
C GLU A 155 24.88 5.84 -5.03
N ALA A 156 23.82 5.97 -4.21
CA ALA A 156 23.95 6.04 -2.76
C ALA A 156 23.97 4.64 -2.15
N VAL A 157 24.94 4.37 -1.28
CA VAL A 157 25.03 3.13 -0.51
C VAL A 157 24.87 3.47 0.98
N SER A 158 23.86 2.86 1.62
CA SER A 158 23.66 2.97 3.06
C SER A 158 24.12 1.69 3.76
N TYR A 159 24.91 1.85 4.79
CA TYR A 159 25.36 0.73 5.63
C TYR A 159 24.52 0.69 6.91
N THR A 160 23.88 -0.43 7.19
CA THR A 160 23.03 -0.65 8.38
C THR A 160 23.88 -0.99 9.62
N HIS A 161 24.94 -0.23 9.90
CA HIS A 161 25.70 -0.31 11.14
C HIS A 161 25.48 0.96 11.97
N LEU A 162 25.71 0.87 13.28
CA LEU A 162 25.45 1.89 14.32
C LEU A 162 26.06 3.29 14.08
N THR A 163 26.79 3.47 13.02
CA THR A 163 27.20 4.77 12.47
C THR A 163 26.94 4.72 10.98
N LEU A 164 26.07 5.59 10.47
CA LEU A 164 25.82 5.77 9.04
C LEU A 164 27.01 6.54 8.39
N PRO A 165 28.08 5.90 7.92
CA PRO A 165 28.92 6.53 6.94
C PRO A 165 28.26 6.33 5.60
N THR A 166 27.69 7.39 5.05
CA THR A 166 27.31 7.42 3.63
C THR A 166 28.61 7.44 2.84
N ILE A 167 29.04 6.28 2.33
CA ILE A 167 30.20 6.21 1.44
C ILE A 167 29.63 6.32 0.02
N PHE A 168 29.99 7.40 -0.65
CA PHE A 168 29.74 7.59 -2.08
C PHE A 168 30.89 6.92 -2.85
N ARG A 169 30.54 6.25 -3.92
CA ARG A 169 31.48 5.70 -4.90
C ARG A 169 31.45 6.54 -6.15
#